data_07574ea5611e081d6fbb915dc8af6f44
#
_entry.id   07574ea5611e081d6fbb915dc8af6f44
#
_cell.length_a   1.000
_cell.length_b   1.000
_cell.length_c   1.000
_cell.angle_alpha   90.00
_cell.angle_beta   90.00
_cell.angle_gamma   90.00
#
_symmetry.space_group_name_H-M   'P 1'
#
loop_
_entity.id
_entity.type
_entity.pdbx_description
1 polymer ?
#
loop_
_entity_poly.entity_id
_entity_poly.type
_entity_poly.pdbx_seq_one_letter_code
_entity_poly.pdbx_strand_id
1 'polypeptide(L)'
;QLEYCLTEEATKTAVVMPFINALGYNVFDPREVVPEFIADIGIKKGEKIDYAVYLNGAPIMFFECKWSGADLNQVHASQLYRYFAAVPNVRFGILTNGVVYRFFTDLDAPNRMDDKPFFEFNLGNFHDRHVEQLKKLTKSAFRIEDILTLSLIHICRCRRAI
;
A
#
# COMPACT_ATOMS: atom_id res chain seq x y z
N GLN A 1 -2.14 3.53 -22.01
CA GLN A 1 -1.14 2.64 -21.36
C GLN A 1 -1.78 1.47 -20.62
N LEU A 2 -2.86 1.72 -19.85
CA LEU A 2 -3.56 0.68 -19.05
C LEU A 2 -4.15 -0.44 -19.90
N GLU A 3 -4.57 -0.18 -21.12
CA GLU A 3 -5.11 -1.18 -22.06
C GLU A 3 -4.09 -2.27 -22.44
N TYR A 4 -2.79 -2.00 -22.25
CA TYR A 4 -1.70 -2.96 -22.48
C TYR A 4 -1.22 -3.67 -21.20
N CYS A 5 -1.72 -3.28 -20.03
CA CYS A 5 -1.37 -3.90 -18.74
C CYS A 5 -2.24 -5.13 -18.45
N LEU A 6 -2.18 -6.12 -19.37
CA LEU A 6 -3.01 -7.34 -19.30
C LEU A 6 -2.49 -8.38 -18.31
N THR A 7 -1.30 -8.19 -17.76
CA THR A 7 -0.69 -9.07 -16.77
C THR A 7 -0.33 -8.30 -15.52
N GLU A 8 -0.16 -9.00 -14.40
CA GLU A 8 0.27 -8.43 -13.14
C GLU A 8 1.68 -7.80 -13.28
N GLU A 9 2.61 -8.50 -13.95
CA GLU A 9 3.97 -7.97 -14.19
C GLU A 9 3.98 -6.71 -15.06
N ALA A 10 3.14 -6.63 -16.09
CA ALA A 10 2.99 -5.43 -16.88
C ALA A 10 2.43 -4.27 -16.03
N THR A 11 1.46 -4.53 -15.18
CA THR A 11 0.88 -3.55 -14.24
C THR A 11 1.93 -3.06 -13.23
N LYS A 12 2.70 -3.98 -12.63
CA LYS A 12 3.78 -3.66 -11.70
C LYS A 12 4.81 -2.73 -12.35
N THR A 13 5.30 -3.10 -13.52
CA THR A 13 6.39 -2.37 -14.19
C THR A 13 5.93 -1.03 -14.76
N ALA A 14 4.79 -1.00 -15.45
CA ALA A 14 4.34 0.18 -16.19
C ALA A 14 3.62 1.22 -15.34
N VAL A 15 3.05 0.83 -14.19
CA VAL A 15 2.19 1.71 -13.39
C VAL A 15 2.61 1.77 -11.92
N VAL A 16 2.76 0.62 -11.24
CA VAL A 16 3.02 0.60 -9.79
C VAL A 16 4.43 1.09 -9.45
N MET A 17 5.46 0.64 -10.14
CA MET A 17 6.82 1.15 -9.93
C MET A 17 6.94 2.66 -10.18
N PRO A 18 6.41 3.22 -11.29
CA PRO A 18 6.34 4.67 -11.47
C PRO A 18 5.59 5.40 -10.36
N PHE A 19 4.50 4.83 -9.83
CA PHE A 19 3.76 5.40 -8.71
C PHE A 19 4.62 5.45 -7.43
N ILE A 20 5.29 4.35 -7.06
CA ILE A 20 6.20 4.30 -5.91
C ILE A 20 7.34 5.31 -6.09
N ASN A 21 7.89 5.42 -7.30
CA ASN A 21 8.92 6.39 -7.62
C ASN A 21 8.43 7.84 -7.50
N ALA A 22 7.19 8.11 -7.89
CA ALA A 22 6.55 9.43 -7.73
C ALA A 22 6.34 9.82 -6.26
N LEU A 23 6.19 8.84 -5.35
CA LEU A 23 6.21 9.07 -3.91
C LEU A 23 7.62 9.39 -3.36
N GLY A 24 8.66 9.36 -4.21
CA GLY A 24 10.03 9.71 -3.88
C GLY A 24 10.91 8.54 -3.43
N TYR A 25 10.40 7.30 -3.50
CA TYR A 25 11.20 6.09 -3.22
C TYR A 25 11.84 5.58 -4.51
N ASN A 26 13.16 5.39 -4.49
CA ASN A 26 13.91 4.95 -5.66
C ASN A 26 13.67 3.44 -5.90
N VAL A 27 12.86 3.12 -6.89
CA VAL A 27 12.51 1.74 -7.27
C VAL A 27 13.68 0.94 -7.86
N PHE A 28 14.78 1.60 -8.20
CA PHE A 28 16.01 0.97 -8.68
C PHE A 28 17.05 0.77 -7.58
N ASP A 29 16.78 1.23 -6.34
CA ASP A 29 17.64 0.99 -5.18
C ASP A 29 17.01 -0.09 -4.29
N PRO A 30 17.60 -1.31 -4.23
CA PRO A 30 17.06 -2.39 -3.40
C PRO A 30 17.15 -2.13 -1.89
N ARG A 31 17.79 -1.04 -1.46
CA ARG A 31 17.76 -0.59 -0.06
C ARG A 31 16.51 0.23 0.26
N GLU A 32 15.81 0.72 -0.76
CA GLU A 32 14.58 1.51 -0.63
C GLU A 32 13.34 0.75 -1.06
N VAL A 33 13.42 -0.01 -2.15
CA VAL A 33 12.29 -0.80 -2.65
C VAL A 33 12.74 -2.22 -2.96
N VAL A 34 12.29 -3.16 -2.14
CA VAL A 34 12.63 -4.59 -2.27
C VAL A 34 11.49 -5.28 -3.02
N PRO A 35 11.74 -5.76 -4.26
CA PRO A 35 10.74 -6.56 -4.96
C PRO A 35 10.69 -7.98 -4.39
N GLU A 36 9.55 -8.64 -4.53
CA GLU A 36 9.33 -10.04 -4.12
C GLU A 36 9.80 -10.33 -2.67
N PHE A 37 9.43 -9.42 -1.75
CA PHE A 37 9.84 -9.50 -0.35
C PHE A 37 9.30 -10.76 0.33
N ILE A 38 10.18 -11.48 1.02
CA ILE A 38 9.87 -12.67 1.83
C ILE A 38 10.15 -12.35 3.29
N ALA A 39 9.17 -12.55 4.17
CA ALA A 39 9.39 -12.47 5.60
C ALA A 39 9.81 -13.84 6.15
N ASP A 40 10.82 -13.87 7.04
CA ASP A 40 11.41 -15.12 7.56
C ASP A 40 10.53 -15.84 8.60
N ILE A 41 9.38 -15.32 8.99
CA ILE A 41 8.63 -15.79 10.16
C ILE A 41 7.20 -16.20 9.78
N GLY A 42 6.89 -17.49 9.90
CA GLY A 42 5.53 -18.02 9.98
C GLY A 42 4.66 -17.88 8.73
N ILE A 43 5.26 -17.49 7.60
CA ILE A 43 4.56 -17.28 6.34
C ILE A 43 4.52 -18.59 5.53
N LYS A 44 3.44 -18.78 4.80
CA LYS A 44 3.27 -19.93 3.92
C LYS A 44 4.44 -19.99 2.92
N LYS A 45 5.11 -21.13 2.85
CA LYS A 45 6.27 -21.34 1.99
C LYS A 45 5.97 -20.92 0.55
N GLY A 46 6.80 -20.00 0.02
CA GLY A 46 6.68 -19.50 -1.35
C GLY A 46 5.79 -18.26 -1.54
N GLU A 47 5.15 -17.74 -0.48
CA GLU A 47 4.48 -16.45 -0.55
C GLU A 47 5.51 -15.30 -0.53
N LYS A 48 5.22 -14.25 -1.29
CA LYS A 48 6.04 -13.04 -1.40
C LYS A 48 5.14 -11.83 -1.52
N ILE A 49 5.49 -10.71 -0.88
CA ILE A 49 4.88 -9.42 -1.16
C ILE A 49 5.55 -8.81 -2.39
N ASP A 50 4.79 -8.22 -3.28
CA ASP A 50 5.33 -7.68 -4.54
C ASP A 50 6.39 -6.61 -4.32
N TYR A 51 6.15 -5.64 -3.40
CA TYR A 51 7.15 -4.66 -3.00
C TYR A 51 7.09 -4.35 -1.50
N ALA A 52 8.27 -4.32 -0.86
CA ALA A 52 8.46 -3.72 0.45
C ALA A 52 9.21 -2.40 0.31
N VAL A 53 8.64 -1.31 0.81
CA VAL A 53 9.26 0.02 0.80
C VAL A 53 9.92 0.28 2.14
N TYR A 54 11.18 0.70 2.10
CA TYR A 54 12.03 0.94 3.25
C TYR A 54 12.29 2.44 3.44
N LEU A 55 12.35 2.86 4.69
CA LEU A 55 12.82 4.17 5.09
C LEU A 55 13.73 4.03 6.32
N ASN A 56 14.94 4.61 6.25
CA ASN A 56 15.95 4.53 7.31
C ASN A 56 16.27 3.09 7.74
N GLY A 57 16.32 2.17 6.77
CA GLY A 57 16.66 0.75 7.00
C GLY A 57 15.54 -0.10 7.59
N ALA A 58 14.32 0.42 7.75
CA ALA A 58 13.15 -0.32 8.22
C ALA A 58 12.06 -0.37 7.16
N PRO A 59 11.35 -1.51 6.98
CA PRO A 59 10.20 -1.59 6.10
C PRO A 59 9.04 -0.78 6.69
N ILE A 60 8.43 0.07 5.89
CA ILE A 60 7.34 0.97 6.31
C ILE A 60 6.03 0.71 5.60
N MET A 61 6.09 0.23 4.36
CA MET A 61 4.91 -0.05 3.53
C MET A 61 5.09 -1.34 2.73
N PHE A 62 4.01 -2.09 2.58
CA PHE A 62 3.91 -3.22 1.67
C PHE A 62 2.95 -2.93 0.53
N PHE A 63 3.31 -3.32 -0.69
CA PHE A 63 2.46 -3.28 -1.87
C PHE A 63 2.17 -4.69 -2.35
N GLU A 64 0.89 -5.01 -2.48
CA GLU A 64 0.38 -6.19 -3.16
C GLU A 64 -0.33 -5.74 -4.43
N CYS A 65 0.09 -6.27 -5.56
CA CYS A 65 -0.34 -5.84 -6.87
C CYS A 65 -1.22 -6.91 -7.53
N LYS A 66 -2.15 -6.44 -8.35
CA LYS A 66 -2.98 -7.28 -9.22
C LYS A 66 -2.96 -6.68 -10.63
N TRP A 67 -3.30 -7.46 -11.63
CA TRP A 67 -3.41 -6.96 -13.00
C TRP A 67 -4.47 -5.86 -13.11
N SER A 68 -4.36 -4.98 -14.10
CA SER A 68 -5.14 -3.72 -14.17
C SER A 68 -6.66 -3.89 -14.23
N GLY A 69 -7.16 -5.04 -14.68
CA GLY A 69 -8.59 -5.36 -14.72
C GLY A 69 -9.10 -6.13 -13.49
N ALA A 70 -8.25 -6.40 -12.49
CA ALA A 70 -8.68 -7.15 -11.31
C ALA A 70 -9.58 -6.32 -10.40
N ASP A 71 -10.63 -6.96 -9.88
CA ASP A 71 -11.40 -6.41 -8.78
C ASP A 71 -10.65 -6.59 -7.47
N LEU A 72 -10.45 -5.50 -6.74
CA LEU A 72 -9.72 -5.49 -5.48
C LEU A 72 -10.66 -5.86 -4.33
N ASN A 73 -10.77 -7.15 -4.04
CA ASN A 73 -11.59 -7.67 -2.94
C ASN A 73 -10.74 -8.19 -1.76
N GLN A 74 -11.41 -8.62 -0.68
CA GLN A 74 -10.73 -9.11 0.53
C GLN A 74 -9.86 -10.37 0.29
N VAL A 75 -10.21 -11.19 -0.69
CA VAL A 75 -9.42 -12.38 -1.03
C VAL A 75 -8.04 -11.99 -1.53
N HIS A 76 -7.95 -10.93 -2.34
CA HIS A 76 -6.69 -10.39 -2.82
C HIS A 76 -5.84 -9.74 -1.71
N ALA A 77 -6.47 -9.24 -0.64
CA ALA A 77 -5.78 -8.68 0.50
C ALA A 77 -5.21 -9.74 1.48
N SER A 78 -5.62 -11.00 1.37
CA SER A 78 -5.30 -12.04 2.37
C SER A 78 -3.79 -12.26 2.59
N GLN A 79 -3.00 -12.15 1.55
CA GLN A 79 -1.53 -12.24 1.62
C GLN A 79 -0.96 -11.02 2.34
N LEU A 80 -1.43 -9.83 1.99
CA LEU A 80 -1.03 -8.58 2.61
C LEU A 80 -1.32 -8.57 4.13
N TYR A 81 -2.49 -9.11 4.56
CA TYR A 81 -2.84 -9.29 5.97
C TYR A 81 -1.81 -10.13 6.74
N ARG A 82 -1.40 -11.28 6.17
CA ARG A 82 -0.43 -12.17 6.82
C ARG A 82 0.93 -11.50 6.99
N TYR A 83 1.42 -10.84 5.93
CA TYR A 83 2.70 -10.14 5.97
C TYR A 83 2.69 -8.97 6.94
N PHE A 84 1.60 -8.21 6.96
CA PHE A 84 1.42 -7.10 7.88
C PHE A 84 1.50 -7.55 9.35
N ALA A 85 0.89 -8.68 9.68
CA ALA A 85 0.95 -9.26 11.01
C ALA A 85 2.34 -9.83 11.37
N ALA A 86 3.10 -10.31 10.37
CA ALA A 86 4.40 -10.93 10.57
C ALA A 86 5.57 -9.94 10.72
N VAL A 87 5.41 -8.70 10.24
CA VAL A 87 6.49 -7.69 10.22
C VAL A 87 6.10 -6.46 11.05
N PRO A 88 6.55 -6.37 12.31
CA PRO A 88 6.03 -5.40 13.28
C PRO A 88 6.21 -3.92 12.93
N ASN A 89 7.22 -3.58 12.13
CA ASN A 89 7.55 -2.20 11.77
C ASN A 89 6.71 -1.65 10.62
N VAL A 90 6.00 -2.53 9.89
CA VAL A 90 5.15 -2.12 8.78
C VAL A 90 3.83 -1.61 9.32
N ARG A 91 3.47 -0.39 8.95
CA ARG A 91 2.26 0.29 9.40
C ARG A 91 1.28 0.56 8.26
N PHE A 92 1.67 0.33 7.01
CA PHE A 92 0.83 0.57 5.85
C PHE A 92 0.91 -0.59 4.88
N GLY A 93 -0.28 -1.11 4.52
CA GLY A 93 -0.45 -2.09 3.46
C GLY A 93 -1.20 -1.45 2.28
N ILE A 94 -0.73 -1.66 1.08
CA ILE A 94 -1.34 -1.11 -0.13
C ILE A 94 -1.71 -2.25 -1.07
N LEU A 95 -3.01 -2.38 -1.35
CA LEU A 95 -3.53 -3.28 -2.38
C LEU A 95 -3.86 -2.46 -3.62
N THR A 96 -3.33 -2.86 -4.78
CA THR A 96 -3.52 -2.09 -6.01
C THR A 96 -3.66 -2.97 -7.26
N ASN A 97 -4.41 -2.49 -8.24
CA ASN A 97 -4.39 -2.97 -9.62
C ASN A 97 -3.77 -1.95 -10.58
N GLY A 98 -3.00 -0.99 -10.06
CA GLY A 98 -2.39 0.08 -10.85
C GLY A 98 -3.34 1.24 -11.17
N VAL A 99 -4.65 1.05 -11.10
CA VAL A 99 -5.67 2.10 -11.30
C VAL A 99 -6.17 2.61 -9.96
N VAL A 100 -6.53 1.69 -9.08
CA VAL A 100 -7.00 1.96 -7.72
C VAL A 100 -5.94 1.49 -6.73
N TYR A 101 -5.65 2.33 -5.74
CA TYR A 101 -4.75 2.07 -4.63
C TYR A 101 -5.54 2.15 -3.34
N ARG A 102 -5.66 1.04 -2.61
CA ARG A 102 -6.32 0.94 -1.30
C ARG A 102 -5.28 0.88 -0.21
N PHE A 103 -5.28 1.86 0.67
CA PHE A 103 -4.33 2.01 1.76
C PHE A 103 -4.94 1.53 3.07
N PHE A 104 -4.29 0.58 3.70
CA PHE A 104 -4.68 -0.03 4.97
C PHE A 104 -3.66 0.29 6.06
N THR A 105 -4.10 0.27 7.30
CA THR A 105 -3.25 0.41 8.49
C THR A 105 -3.80 -0.45 9.62
N ASP A 106 -3.35 -0.25 10.85
CA ASP A 106 -3.68 -1.04 12.04
C ASP A 106 -4.28 -0.16 13.17
N LEU A 107 -5.32 0.61 12.86
CA LEU A 107 -5.96 1.50 13.84
C LEU A 107 -6.80 0.77 14.87
N ASP A 108 -7.46 -0.32 14.48
CA ASP A 108 -8.34 -1.09 15.36
C ASP A 108 -7.54 -1.94 16.37
N ALA A 109 -6.43 -2.52 15.95
CA ALA A 109 -5.55 -3.32 16.80
C ALA A 109 -4.10 -3.32 16.29
N PRO A 110 -3.08 -3.14 17.15
CA PRO A 110 -1.67 -3.13 16.75
C PRO A 110 -1.26 -4.39 15.97
N ASN A 111 -0.48 -4.22 14.91
CA ASN A 111 0.02 -5.27 14.00
C ASN A 111 -1.09 -6.13 13.36
N ARG A 112 -2.30 -5.64 13.32
CA ARG A 112 -3.42 -6.27 12.63
C ARG A 112 -4.00 -5.29 11.62
N MET A 113 -3.82 -5.55 10.34
CA MET A 113 -4.35 -4.72 9.28
C MET A 113 -5.88 -4.63 9.38
N ASP A 114 -6.43 -3.42 9.30
CA ASP A 114 -7.87 -3.16 9.35
C ASP A 114 -8.58 -3.77 8.14
N ASP A 115 -9.85 -4.17 8.31
CA ASP A 115 -10.65 -4.78 7.23
C ASP A 115 -11.01 -3.78 6.12
N LYS A 116 -11.00 -2.49 6.44
CA LYS A 116 -11.35 -1.41 5.49
C LYS A 116 -10.15 -0.50 5.25
N PRO A 117 -9.94 -0.07 3.99
CA PRO A 117 -8.92 0.93 3.72
C PRO A 117 -9.30 2.26 4.38
N PHE A 118 -8.32 2.94 4.97
CA PHE A 118 -8.51 4.30 5.50
C PHE A 118 -8.47 5.35 4.40
N PHE A 119 -7.87 5.03 3.26
CA PHE A 119 -7.73 5.91 2.11
C PHE A 119 -7.76 5.10 0.82
N GLU A 120 -8.45 5.61 -0.19
CA GLU A 120 -8.45 5.06 -1.54
C GLU A 120 -8.07 6.17 -2.54
N PHE A 121 -7.15 5.86 -3.44
CA PHE A 121 -6.71 6.74 -4.52
C PHE A 121 -6.97 6.08 -5.86
N ASN A 122 -7.67 6.78 -6.76
CA ASN A 122 -7.94 6.31 -8.11
C ASN A 122 -7.24 7.22 -9.12
N LEU A 123 -6.28 6.67 -9.87
CA LEU A 123 -5.51 7.40 -10.90
C LEU A 123 -6.39 8.01 -12.00
N GLY A 124 -7.53 7.41 -12.29
CA GLY A 124 -8.47 7.89 -13.31
C GLY A 124 -9.45 8.94 -12.80
N ASN A 125 -9.58 9.10 -11.47
CA ASN A 125 -10.55 10.00 -10.86
C ASN A 125 -10.09 10.46 -9.47
N PHE A 126 -9.31 11.52 -9.40
CA PHE A 126 -8.85 12.10 -8.14
C PHE A 126 -9.04 13.61 -8.10
N HIS A 127 -9.05 14.16 -6.89
CA HIS A 127 -9.15 15.58 -6.59
C HIS A 127 -7.96 16.02 -5.72
N ASP A 128 -7.75 17.33 -5.58
CA ASP A 128 -6.64 17.90 -4.82
C ASP A 128 -6.52 17.34 -3.40
N ARG A 129 -7.64 17.07 -2.73
CA ARG A 129 -7.66 16.45 -1.39
C ARG A 129 -6.98 15.07 -1.36
N HIS A 130 -7.10 14.28 -2.44
CA HIS A 130 -6.45 12.96 -2.54
C HIS A 130 -4.95 13.12 -2.73
N VAL A 131 -4.53 14.13 -3.50
CA VAL A 131 -3.11 14.48 -3.68
C VAL A 131 -2.49 14.93 -2.36
N GLU A 132 -3.19 15.76 -1.57
CA GLU A 132 -2.71 16.19 -0.25
C GLU A 132 -2.55 15.02 0.74
N GLN A 133 -3.41 14.01 0.65
CA GLN A 133 -3.24 12.78 1.43
C GLN A 133 -2.04 11.96 0.96
N LEU A 134 -1.86 11.79 -0.36
CA LEU A 134 -0.70 11.10 -0.93
C LEU A 134 0.62 11.78 -0.58
N LYS A 135 0.68 13.10 -0.54
CA LYS A 135 1.88 13.86 -0.16
C LYS A 135 2.44 13.43 1.20
N LYS A 136 1.59 13.03 2.14
CA LYS A 136 2.02 12.56 3.47
C LYS A 136 2.70 11.19 3.44
N LEU A 137 2.45 10.41 2.39
CA LEU A 137 3.09 9.11 2.15
C LEU A 137 4.39 9.22 1.35
N THR A 138 4.74 10.42 0.88
CA THR A 138 6.02 10.63 0.17
C THR A 138 7.20 10.47 1.12
N LYS A 139 8.33 10.02 0.58
CA LYS A 139 9.57 9.79 1.34
C LYS A 139 9.99 11.01 2.17
N SER A 140 9.84 12.22 1.63
CA SER A 140 10.23 13.47 2.29
C SER A 140 9.28 13.90 3.43
N ALA A 141 8.00 13.54 3.33
CA ALA A 141 6.97 13.96 4.27
C ALA A 141 6.47 12.84 5.19
N PHE A 142 7.00 11.62 5.04
CA PHE A 142 6.52 10.44 5.77
C PHE A 142 6.69 10.61 7.28
N ARG A 143 5.56 10.72 7.98
CA ARG A 143 5.44 10.72 9.45
C ARG A 143 4.24 9.86 9.81
N ILE A 144 4.47 8.77 10.54
CA ILE A 144 3.42 7.81 10.90
C ILE A 144 2.28 8.52 11.65
N GLU A 145 2.61 9.39 12.60
CA GLU A 145 1.65 10.10 13.45
C GLU A 145 0.73 11.01 12.62
N ASP A 146 1.27 11.71 11.63
CA ASP A 146 0.51 12.62 10.77
C ASP A 146 -0.47 11.85 9.87
N ILE A 147 -0.07 10.68 9.39
CA ILE A 147 -0.91 9.83 8.55
C ILE A 147 -2.03 9.19 9.38
N LEU A 148 -1.72 8.66 10.57
CA LEU A 148 -2.69 8.01 11.45
C LEU A 148 -3.73 9.00 12.00
N THR A 149 -3.35 10.24 12.28
CA THR A 149 -4.29 11.28 12.72
C THR A 149 -5.37 11.55 11.67
N LEU A 150 -5.02 11.53 10.39
CA LEU A 150 -6.01 11.66 9.30
C LEU A 150 -6.95 10.47 9.22
N SER A 151 -6.44 9.27 9.43
CA SER A 151 -7.23 8.05 9.41
C SER A 151 -8.33 8.10 10.48
N LEU A 152 -8.00 8.54 11.68
CA LEU A 152 -8.95 8.73 12.79
C LEU A 152 -10.04 9.76 12.46
N ILE A 153 -9.70 10.88 11.82
CA ILE A 153 -10.66 11.91 11.41
C ILE A 153 -11.64 11.38 10.36
N HIS A 154 -11.18 10.56 9.42
CA HIS A 154 -12.02 9.96 8.38
C HIS A 154 -13.01 8.94 8.98
N ILE A 155 -12.56 8.08 9.87
CA ILE A 155 -13.40 7.07 10.54
C ILE A 155 -14.46 7.74 11.41
N CYS A 156 -14.12 8.80 12.14
CA CYS A 156 -15.08 9.56 12.95
C CYS A 156 -16.16 10.25 12.10
N ARG A 157 -15.84 10.73 10.90
CA ARG A 157 -16.82 11.32 9.99
C ARG A 157 -17.77 10.27 9.39
N CYS A 158 -17.28 9.08 9.06
CA CYS A 158 -18.13 7.99 8.55
C CYS A 158 -19.06 7.41 9.63
N ARG A 159 -18.66 7.40 10.90
CA ARG A 159 -19.51 6.93 12.02
C ARG A 159 -20.61 7.93 12.42
N ARG A 160 -20.53 9.21 12.02
CA ARG A 160 -21.58 10.22 12.27
C ARG A 160 -22.62 10.33 11.15
N ALA A 161 -22.50 9.55 10.10
CA ALA A 161 -23.43 9.54 8.96
C ALA A 161 -24.38 8.33 8.94
N ILE A 162 -24.64 7.71 10.12
CA ILE A 162 -25.66 6.68 10.34
C ILE A 162 -26.63 7.20 11.41
#